data_457f4a391be5a30d7836a631bc308365
#
_entry.id   457f4a391be5a30d7836a631bc308365
#
_cell.length_a   1.000
_cell.length_b   1.000
_cell.length_c   1.000
_cell.angle_alpha   90.00
_cell.angle_beta   90.00
_cell.angle_gamma   90.00
#
_symmetry.space_group_name_H-M   'P 1'
#
loop_
_entity.id
_entity.type
_entity.pdbx_description
1 polymer ?
#
loop_
_entity_poly.entity_id
_entity_poly.type
_entity_poly.pdbx_seq_one_letter_code
_entity_poly.pdbx_strand_id
1 'polypeptide(L)'
;VLGLLVGGYLYMGTIPPPWLRAFGAEIALRAAADPQAPEPEDTREASPRGLADNPLICLANIATQPWDQVVFVTYNQGKALAEHPVLSRAEWPDRAAKQAQLNADDRYQLVVLLRNGKVINSEFFFTFWADLAALSRPEGYTPQDAIFTAESHAGHYVLNVVPNASLDSCPKL
;
A
#
# COMPACT_ATOMS: atom_id res chain seq x y z
N VAL A 1 16.07 -2.27 -9.56
CA VAL A 1 15.01 -1.95 -8.60
C VAL A 1 13.83 -2.90 -8.76
N LEU A 2 13.38 -3.19 -10.00
CA LEU A 2 12.30 -4.16 -10.27
C LEU A 2 12.63 -5.58 -9.77
N GLY A 3 13.89 -5.99 -9.83
CA GLY A 3 14.35 -7.29 -9.38
C GLY A 3 14.26 -7.51 -7.85
N LEU A 4 14.38 -6.45 -7.04
CA LEU A 4 14.26 -6.51 -5.58
C LEU A 4 12.81 -6.70 -5.13
N LEU A 5 11.84 -6.09 -5.83
CA LEU A 5 10.41 -6.26 -5.55
C LEU A 5 9.96 -7.71 -5.79
N VAL A 6 10.48 -8.36 -6.82
CA VAL A 6 10.17 -9.77 -7.13
C VAL A 6 10.84 -10.73 -6.14
N GLY A 7 12.07 -10.44 -5.70
CA GLY A 7 12.81 -11.30 -4.78
C GLY A 7 12.18 -11.42 -3.38
N GLY A 8 11.61 -10.33 -2.86
CA GLY A 8 10.98 -10.33 -1.53
C GLY A 8 9.69 -11.17 -1.46
N TYR A 9 8.92 -11.25 -2.55
CA TYR A 9 7.70 -12.05 -2.61
C TYR A 9 7.94 -13.54 -2.83
N LEU A 10 9.04 -13.91 -3.50
CA LEU A 10 9.37 -15.33 -3.71
C LEU A 10 9.68 -16.08 -2.41
N TYR A 11 10.05 -15.36 -1.34
CA TYR A 11 10.30 -15.97 -0.04
C TYR A 11 9.02 -16.49 0.65
N MET A 12 7.83 -16.00 0.25
CA MET A 12 6.54 -16.42 0.82
C MET A 12 5.80 -17.49 0.00
N GLY A 13 6.33 -17.91 -1.14
CA GLY A 13 5.70 -18.93 -1.98
C GLY A 13 4.40 -18.51 -2.68
N THR A 14 3.95 -17.26 -2.50
CA THR A 14 2.76 -16.71 -3.14
C THR A 14 3.11 -15.50 -4.00
N ILE A 15 2.66 -15.51 -5.25
CA ILE A 15 2.77 -14.35 -6.15
C ILE A 15 1.71 -13.34 -5.69
N PRO A 16 2.10 -12.10 -5.32
CA PRO A 16 1.13 -11.10 -4.90
C PRO A 16 0.16 -10.78 -6.04
N PRO A 17 -1.08 -10.42 -5.71
CA PRO A 17 -2.07 -10.07 -6.71
C PRO A 17 -1.59 -8.88 -7.56
N PRO A 18 -2.03 -8.79 -8.82
CA PRO A 18 -1.55 -7.75 -9.75
C PRO A 18 -1.68 -6.33 -9.21
N TRP A 19 -2.79 -6.01 -8.52
CA TRP A 19 -3.02 -4.68 -7.96
C TRP A 19 -2.01 -4.31 -6.86
N LEU A 20 -1.61 -5.26 -6.01
CA LEU A 20 -0.64 -4.99 -4.94
C LEU A 20 0.77 -4.78 -5.51
N ARG A 21 1.11 -5.51 -6.59
CA ARG A 21 2.35 -5.27 -7.34
C ARG A 21 2.35 -3.90 -7.99
N ALA A 22 1.22 -3.50 -8.59
CA ALA A 22 1.06 -2.18 -9.18
C ALA A 22 1.16 -1.08 -8.10
N PHE A 23 0.55 -1.28 -6.94
CA PHE A 23 0.65 -0.35 -5.81
C PHE A 23 2.10 -0.17 -5.35
N GLY A 24 2.84 -1.27 -5.14
CA GLY A 24 4.27 -1.21 -4.80
C GLY A 24 5.12 -0.55 -5.89
N ALA A 25 4.83 -0.78 -7.16
CA ALA A 25 5.52 -0.14 -8.28
C ALA A 25 5.24 1.37 -8.34
N GLU A 26 4.01 1.80 -8.11
CA GLU A 26 3.66 3.22 -8.01
C GLU A 26 4.37 3.92 -6.85
N ILE A 27 4.44 3.28 -5.67
CA ILE A 27 5.20 3.80 -4.53
C ILE A 27 6.65 4.05 -4.93
N ALA A 28 7.31 3.04 -5.49
CA ALA A 28 8.71 3.14 -5.89
C ALA A 28 8.93 4.21 -6.98
N LEU A 29 8.03 4.31 -7.95
CA LEU A 29 8.10 5.29 -9.03
C LEU A 29 7.97 6.73 -8.51
N ARG A 30 6.99 6.98 -7.63
CA ARG A 30 6.72 8.32 -7.10
C ARG A 30 7.79 8.78 -6.11
N ALA A 31 8.26 7.88 -5.26
CA ALA A 31 9.34 8.19 -4.32
C ALA A 31 10.69 8.42 -5.03
N ALA A 32 10.94 7.76 -6.16
CA ALA A 32 12.12 8.03 -6.98
C ALA A 32 12.09 9.40 -7.68
N ALA A 33 10.92 10.01 -7.80
CA ALA A 33 10.75 11.36 -8.34
C ALA A 33 10.97 12.46 -7.28
N ASP A 34 11.17 12.10 -6.01
CA ASP A 34 11.48 13.05 -4.93
C ASP A 34 12.86 13.69 -5.19
N PRO A 35 12.94 15.01 -5.40
CA PRO A 35 14.22 15.70 -5.64
C PRO A 35 15.18 15.67 -4.43
N GLN A 36 14.72 15.25 -3.26
CA GLN A 36 15.54 15.09 -2.05
C GLN A 36 16.02 13.65 -1.85
N ALA A 37 15.59 12.70 -2.69
CA ALA A 37 16.10 11.34 -2.63
C ALA A 37 17.59 11.35 -2.99
N PRO A 38 18.47 10.67 -2.21
CA PRO A 38 19.87 10.55 -2.58
C PRO A 38 19.96 9.87 -3.94
N GLU A 39 20.67 10.49 -4.89
CA GLU A 39 20.90 9.89 -6.21
C GLU A 39 21.53 8.51 -6.03
N PRO A 40 20.94 7.45 -6.58
CA PRO A 40 21.61 6.15 -6.60
C PRO A 40 22.87 6.28 -7.45
N GLU A 41 24.03 5.98 -6.87
CA GLU A 41 25.35 6.22 -7.46
C GLU A 41 25.61 5.52 -8.80
N ASP A 42 24.68 4.74 -9.37
CA ASP A 42 24.97 3.94 -10.57
C ASP A 42 23.74 3.54 -11.42
N THR A 43 22.86 4.47 -11.79
CA THR A 43 21.85 4.16 -12.82
C THR A 43 21.70 5.30 -13.82
N ARG A 44 22.50 5.25 -14.90
CA ARG A 44 22.34 6.07 -16.11
C ARG A 44 21.21 5.59 -17.04
N GLU A 45 20.13 5.07 -16.52
CA GLU A 45 18.94 4.82 -17.34
C GLU A 45 17.88 5.86 -16.96
N ALA A 46 17.62 6.72 -17.92
CA ALA A 46 16.68 7.82 -17.84
C ALA A 46 15.31 7.33 -17.37
N SER A 47 14.94 7.73 -16.16
CA SER A 47 13.54 7.67 -15.70
C SER A 47 12.67 8.42 -16.73
N PRO A 48 11.54 7.91 -17.15
CA PRO A 48 10.65 8.63 -18.07
C PRO A 48 10.16 9.91 -17.39
N ARG A 49 10.76 11.03 -17.77
CA ARG A 49 10.56 12.37 -17.17
C ARG A 49 9.11 12.91 -17.23
N GLY A 50 8.17 12.17 -17.76
CA GLY A 50 6.77 12.61 -17.91
C GLY A 50 5.83 12.21 -16.76
N LEU A 51 6.25 11.34 -15.84
CA LEU A 51 5.44 10.91 -14.70
C LEU A 51 5.78 11.65 -13.38
N ALA A 52 6.87 12.44 -13.37
CA ALA A 52 7.35 13.17 -12.20
C ALA A 52 6.43 14.35 -11.79
N ASP A 53 5.57 14.82 -12.70
CA ASP A 53 4.74 16.02 -12.47
C ASP A 53 3.50 15.76 -11.58
N ASN A 54 3.18 14.49 -11.29
CA ASN A 54 2.07 14.16 -10.39
C ASN A 54 2.50 13.12 -9.35
N PRO A 55 2.84 13.54 -8.12
CA PRO A 55 3.30 12.66 -7.06
C PRO A 55 2.20 11.79 -6.44
N LEU A 56 0.95 11.92 -6.88
CA LEU A 56 -0.19 11.25 -6.28
C LEU A 56 -0.27 9.76 -6.63
N ILE A 57 -0.48 8.95 -5.62
CA ILE A 57 -0.80 7.53 -5.71
C ILE A 57 -2.28 7.37 -5.40
N CYS A 58 -3.07 7.02 -6.39
CA CYS A 58 -4.52 6.90 -6.27
C CYS A 58 -4.92 5.42 -6.31
N LEU A 59 -5.26 4.87 -5.15
CA LEU A 59 -5.54 3.43 -5.05
C LEU A 59 -6.74 3.02 -5.91
N ALA A 60 -7.71 3.91 -6.12
CA ALA A 60 -8.87 3.66 -6.98
C ALA A 60 -8.49 3.33 -8.43
N ASN A 61 -7.35 3.87 -8.92
CA ASN A 61 -6.86 3.61 -10.27
C ASN A 61 -6.01 2.33 -10.35
N ILE A 62 -5.49 1.87 -9.22
CA ILE A 62 -4.58 0.72 -9.15
C ILE A 62 -5.33 -0.58 -8.88
N ALA A 63 -6.35 -0.53 -8.02
CA ALA A 63 -7.16 -1.70 -7.68
C ALA A 63 -8.07 -2.07 -8.85
N THR A 64 -7.85 -3.25 -9.43
CA THR A 64 -8.53 -3.71 -10.66
C THR A 64 -9.96 -4.18 -10.42
N GLN A 65 -10.35 -4.41 -9.18
CA GLN A 65 -11.71 -4.83 -8.81
C GLN A 65 -12.45 -3.73 -8.05
N PRO A 66 -13.78 -3.60 -8.21
CA PRO A 66 -14.54 -2.60 -7.47
C PRO A 66 -14.48 -2.86 -5.97
N TRP A 67 -14.17 -1.82 -5.20
CA TRP A 67 -14.14 -1.80 -3.74
C TRP A 67 -14.79 -0.52 -3.22
N ASP A 68 -15.19 -0.50 -1.96
CA ASP A 68 -15.79 0.68 -1.33
C ASP A 68 -15.00 1.17 -0.10
N GLN A 69 -14.11 0.32 0.43
CA GLN A 69 -13.29 0.67 1.57
C GLN A 69 -11.94 -0.07 1.54
N VAL A 70 -10.85 0.63 1.90
CA VAL A 70 -9.54 0.02 2.18
C VAL A 70 -9.14 0.32 3.61
N VAL A 71 -8.56 -0.67 4.26
CA VAL A 71 -8.01 -0.58 5.63
C VAL A 71 -6.55 -0.99 5.60
N PHE A 72 -5.70 -0.17 6.20
CA PHE A 72 -4.28 -0.47 6.43
C PHE A 72 -4.10 -0.84 7.90
N VAL A 73 -3.51 -2.01 8.15
CA VAL A 73 -3.27 -2.53 9.51
C VAL A 73 -1.80 -2.77 9.69
N THR A 74 -1.21 -2.12 10.68
CA THR A 74 0.19 -2.31 11.04
C THR A 74 0.34 -3.35 12.16
N TYR A 75 1.56 -3.84 12.37
CA TYR A 75 1.87 -4.81 13.42
C TYR A 75 1.34 -4.42 14.80
N ASN A 76 1.55 -3.17 15.21
CA ASN A 76 1.12 -2.70 16.54
C ASN A 76 -0.41 -2.64 16.69
N GLN A 77 -1.15 -2.61 15.60
CA GLN A 77 -2.62 -2.60 15.57
C GLN A 77 -3.18 -3.99 15.25
N GLY A 78 -2.35 -4.91 14.79
CA GLY A 78 -2.74 -6.27 14.43
C GLY A 78 -3.22 -7.13 15.59
N LYS A 79 -2.90 -6.74 16.82
CA LYS A 79 -3.45 -7.41 18.02
C LYS A 79 -4.97 -7.44 18.07
N ALA A 80 -5.61 -6.68 17.20
CA ALA A 80 -7.03 -6.40 17.29
C ALA A 80 -7.79 -6.36 15.96
N LEU A 81 -7.47 -7.21 14.97
CA LEU A 81 -8.35 -7.31 13.79
C LEU A 81 -9.81 -7.60 14.20
N ALA A 82 -10.00 -8.36 15.28
CA ALA A 82 -11.31 -8.64 15.86
C ALA A 82 -11.94 -7.42 16.57
N GLU A 83 -11.15 -6.45 16.97
CA GLU A 83 -11.58 -5.23 17.67
C GLU A 83 -11.57 -4.00 16.72
N HIS A 84 -10.98 -4.13 15.53
CA HIS A 84 -10.94 -3.03 14.56
C HIS A 84 -12.35 -2.62 14.15
N PRO A 85 -12.71 -1.33 14.22
CA PRO A 85 -14.09 -0.86 14.04
C PRO A 85 -14.76 -1.32 12.75
N VAL A 86 -14.00 -1.41 11.66
CA VAL A 86 -14.47 -1.87 10.35
C VAL A 86 -14.34 -3.38 10.23
N LEU A 87 -13.13 -3.92 10.47
CA LEU A 87 -12.82 -5.32 10.18
C LEU A 87 -13.51 -6.30 11.12
N SER A 88 -13.84 -5.90 12.35
CA SER A 88 -14.60 -6.74 13.30
C SER A 88 -15.99 -7.12 12.78
N ARG A 89 -16.61 -6.24 12.00
CA ARG A 89 -17.96 -6.40 11.44
C ARG A 89 -17.95 -6.97 10.04
N ALA A 90 -16.77 -7.02 9.38
CA ALA A 90 -16.68 -7.51 8.01
C ALA A 90 -16.85 -9.04 7.93
N GLU A 91 -17.49 -9.51 6.88
CA GLU A 91 -17.47 -10.92 6.51
C GLU A 91 -16.08 -11.28 5.98
N TRP A 92 -15.31 -12.02 6.79
CA TRP A 92 -13.93 -12.34 6.49
C TRP A 92 -13.57 -13.76 6.98
N PRO A 93 -13.64 -14.79 6.13
CA PRO A 93 -13.39 -16.18 6.49
C PRO A 93 -11.97 -16.42 7.04
N ASP A 94 -10.97 -15.78 6.45
CA ASP A 94 -9.54 -16.01 6.78
C ASP A 94 -9.00 -15.08 7.86
N ARG A 95 -9.84 -14.33 8.57
CA ARG A 95 -9.42 -13.35 9.58
C ARG A 95 -8.45 -13.92 10.61
N ALA A 96 -8.77 -15.10 11.18
CA ALA A 96 -7.94 -15.70 12.22
C ALA A 96 -6.53 -16.08 11.72
N ALA A 97 -6.43 -16.59 10.48
CA ALA A 97 -5.16 -16.92 9.87
C ALA A 97 -4.31 -15.67 9.59
N LYS A 98 -4.93 -14.62 9.06
CA LYS A 98 -4.26 -13.31 8.82
C LYS A 98 -3.81 -12.66 10.13
N GLN A 99 -4.64 -12.74 11.20
CA GLN A 99 -4.27 -12.27 12.53
C GLN A 99 -3.05 -13.01 13.10
N ALA A 100 -3.04 -14.34 12.99
CA ALA A 100 -1.92 -15.15 13.48
C ALA A 100 -0.61 -14.79 12.75
N GLN A 101 -0.67 -14.63 11.44
CA GLN A 101 0.49 -14.26 10.62
C GLN A 101 0.98 -12.83 10.92
N LEU A 102 0.08 -11.87 11.07
CA LEU A 102 0.43 -10.49 11.43
C LEU A 102 1.07 -10.40 12.83
N ASN A 103 0.66 -11.26 13.75
CA ASN A 103 1.25 -11.33 15.09
C ASN A 103 2.61 -12.04 15.12
N ALA A 104 2.89 -12.89 14.15
CA ALA A 104 4.12 -13.67 14.11
C ALA A 104 5.33 -12.88 13.61
N ASP A 105 5.12 -11.80 12.84
CA ASP A 105 6.20 -11.09 12.17
C ASP A 105 5.87 -9.60 11.99
N ASP A 106 6.65 -8.74 12.66
CA ASP A 106 6.50 -7.28 12.66
C ASP A 106 6.93 -6.61 11.32
N ARG A 107 7.53 -7.38 10.43
CA ARG A 107 7.89 -6.91 9.08
C ARG A 107 6.68 -6.81 8.16
N TYR A 108 5.51 -7.30 8.57
CA TYR A 108 4.31 -7.28 7.75
C TYR A 108 3.33 -6.21 8.20
N GLN A 109 2.73 -5.61 7.23
CA GLN A 109 1.54 -4.78 7.31
C GLN A 109 0.46 -5.45 6.43
N LEU A 110 -0.80 -5.19 6.71
CA LEU A 110 -1.90 -5.81 5.99
C LEU A 110 -2.72 -4.74 5.29
N VAL A 111 -2.96 -4.92 4.00
CA VAL A 111 -3.88 -4.10 3.20
C VAL A 111 -5.13 -4.92 2.94
N VAL A 112 -6.27 -4.40 3.36
CA VAL A 112 -7.56 -5.09 3.28
C VAL A 112 -8.52 -4.27 2.43
N LEU A 113 -8.99 -4.84 1.32
CA LEU A 113 -10.03 -4.25 0.48
C LEU A 113 -11.39 -4.86 0.83
N LEU A 114 -12.37 -3.99 1.02
CA LEU A 114 -13.75 -4.38 1.32
C LEU A 114 -14.71 -3.91 0.23
N ARG A 115 -15.81 -4.63 0.10
CA ARG A 115 -16.97 -4.25 -0.70
C ARG A 115 -18.24 -4.72 -0.01
N ASN A 116 -19.17 -3.80 0.27
CA ASN A 116 -20.45 -4.09 0.94
C ASN A 116 -20.26 -4.84 2.26
N GLY A 117 -19.26 -4.46 3.07
CA GLY A 117 -18.96 -5.10 4.35
C GLY A 117 -18.30 -6.48 4.27
N LYS A 118 -17.88 -6.92 3.08
CA LYS A 118 -17.14 -8.18 2.88
C LYS A 118 -15.69 -7.88 2.50
N VAL A 119 -14.77 -8.64 3.05
CA VAL A 119 -13.38 -8.61 2.60
C VAL A 119 -13.31 -9.33 1.25
N ILE A 120 -12.93 -8.57 0.20
CA ILE A 120 -12.77 -9.08 -1.16
C ILE A 120 -11.32 -9.39 -1.48
N ASN A 121 -10.40 -8.76 -0.75
CA ASN A 121 -8.97 -9.04 -0.83
C ASN A 121 -8.28 -8.65 0.48
N SER A 122 -7.25 -9.40 0.87
CA SER A 122 -6.42 -9.08 2.03
C SER A 122 -5.00 -9.60 1.81
N GLU A 123 -4.03 -8.68 1.74
CA GLU A 123 -2.66 -9.03 1.39
C GLU A 123 -1.66 -8.40 2.33
N PHE A 124 -0.60 -9.16 2.61
CA PHE A 124 0.53 -8.66 3.37
C PHE A 124 1.43 -7.77 2.51
N PHE A 125 1.80 -6.65 3.08
CA PHE A 125 2.74 -5.71 2.52
C PHE A 125 3.97 -5.62 3.44
N PHE A 126 5.16 -5.69 2.88
CA PHE A 126 6.40 -5.66 3.65
C PHE A 126 6.74 -4.24 4.08
N THR A 127 7.00 -4.02 5.38
CA THR A 127 7.47 -2.72 5.92
C THR A 127 8.76 -2.25 5.24
N PHE A 128 9.58 -3.18 4.80
CA PHE A 128 10.80 -2.90 4.05
C PHE A 128 10.56 -2.14 2.73
N TRP A 129 9.41 -2.31 2.09
CA TRP A 129 9.13 -1.58 0.84
C TRP A 129 8.55 -0.21 1.09
N ALA A 130 7.63 -0.11 2.02
CA ALA A 130 7.11 1.15 2.48
C ALA A 130 6.48 0.99 3.86
N ASP A 131 6.59 2.04 4.67
CA ASP A 131 5.87 2.14 5.91
C ASP A 131 4.47 2.72 5.64
N LEU A 132 3.45 1.94 5.96
CA LEU A 132 2.04 2.31 5.84
C LEU A 132 1.44 2.78 7.18
N ALA A 133 2.26 2.96 8.23
CA ALA A 133 1.77 3.28 9.57
C ALA A 133 0.97 4.59 9.60
N ALA A 134 1.39 5.59 8.84
CA ALA A 134 0.69 6.87 8.72
C ALA A 134 -0.69 6.75 8.03
N LEU A 135 -0.93 5.65 7.29
CA LEU A 135 -2.22 5.39 6.64
C LEU A 135 -3.21 4.66 7.54
N SER A 136 -2.78 4.26 8.74
CA SER A 136 -3.64 3.52 9.64
C SER A 136 -4.66 4.45 10.30
N ARG A 137 -5.93 4.27 9.96
CA ARG A 137 -7.05 4.95 10.61
C ARG A 137 -8.23 3.99 10.81
N PRO A 138 -8.99 4.14 11.92
CA PRO A 138 -10.04 3.18 12.31
C PRO A 138 -11.14 2.99 11.28
N GLU A 139 -11.52 4.06 10.57
CA GLU A 139 -12.57 4.04 9.54
C GLU A 139 -12.08 3.54 8.18
N GLY A 140 -10.75 3.44 7.97
CA GLY A 140 -10.19 3.15 6.64
C GLY A 140 -10.39 4.29 5.64
N TYR A 141 -10.28 4.02 4.36
CA TYR A 141 -10.41 4.98 3.27
C TYR A 141 -11.43 4.51 2.25
N THR A 142 -12.18 5.45 1.70
CA THR A 142 -13.01 5.23 0.52
C THR A 142 -12.19 5.42 -0.76
N PRO A 143 -12.67 5.01 -1.95
CA PRO A 143 -11.98 5.28 -3.20
C PRO A 143 -11.66 6.77 -3.43
N GLN A 144 -12.49 7.66 -2.89
CA GLN A 144 -12.34 9.12 -3.06
C GLN A 144 -11.22 9.71 -2.21
N ASP A 145 -10.90 9.12 -1.06
CA ASP A 145 -9.91 9.62 -0.12
C ASP A 145 -8.66 8.73 0.03
N ALA A 146 -8.61 7.60 -0.69
CA ALA A 146 -7.42 6.75 -0.77
C ALA A 146 -6.39 7.31 -1.77
N ILE A 147 -5.93 8.54 -1.49
CA ILE A 147 -4.96 9.28 -2.30
C ILE A 147 -3.76 9.61 -1.42
N PHE A 148 -2.58 9.20 -1.88
CA PHE A 148 -1.35 9.24 -1.09
C PHE A 148 -0.22 9.89 -1.86
N THR A 149 0.80 10.32 -1.13
CA THR A 149 2.14 10.61 -1.64
C THR A 149 3.14 9.63 -1.06
N ALA A 150 4.25 9.41 -1.73
CA ALA A 150 5.37 8.62 -1.22
C ALA A 150 6.61 9.50 -1.08
N GLU A 151 7.27 9.41 0.07
CA GLU A 151 8.53 10.09 0.36
C GLU A 151 9.62 9.06 0.66
N SER A 152 10.87 9.37 0.30
CA SER A 152 12.00 8.50 0.61
C SER A 152 12.63 8.93 1.93
N HIS A 153 12.71 8.01 2.89
CA HIS A 153 13.37 8.23 4.17
C HIS A 153 14.38 7.12 4.45
N ALA A 154 15.67 7.47 4.55
CA ALA A 154 16.72 6.54 4.98
C ALA A 154 16.68 5.15 4.30
N GLY A 155 16.34 5.09 3.02
CA GLY A 155 16.35 3.86 2.22
C GLY A 155 15.06 3.05 2.24
N HIS A 156 13.98 3.57 2.85
CA HIS A 156 12.63 3.03 2.74
C HIS A 156 11.63 4.13 2.37
N TYR A 157 10.46 3.75 1.93
CA TYR A 157 9.42 4.69 1.54
C TYR A 157 8.39 4.85 2.67
N VAL A 158 7.91 6.09 2.85
CA VAL A 158 6.82 6.43 3.76
C VAL A 158 5.67 6.98 2.95
N LEU A 159 4.47 6.46 3.16
CA LEU A 159 3.27 6.97 2.52
C LEU A 159 2.55 7.93 3.45
N ASN A 160 2.12 9.06 2.87
CA ASN A 160 1.33 10.07 3.56
C ASN A 160 -0.01 10.26 2.88
N VAL A 161 -1.06 10.49 3.67
CA VAL A 161 -2.39 10.87 3.16
C VAL A 161 -2.34 12.28 2.59
N VAL A 162 -2.95 12.49 1.44
CA VAL A 162 -3.14 13.84 0.88
C VAL A 162 -4.51 14.37 1.30
N PRO A 163 -4.57 15.30 2.26
CA PRO A 163 -5.83 15.86 2.74
C PRO A 163 -6.56 16.61 1.62
N ASN A 164 -7.88 16.40 1.53
CA ASN A 164 -8.73 17.11 0.56
C ASN A 164 -8.36 16.89 -0.92
N ALA A 165 -7.58 15.88 -1.24
CA ALA A 165 -7.33 15.51 -2.63
C ALA A 165 -8.62 14.99 -3.28
N SER A 166 -8.75 15.24 -4.58
CA SER A 166 -9.86 14.75 -5.40
C SER A 166 -9.36 13.71 -6.40
N LEU A 167 -10.20 12.72 -6.72
CA LEU A 167 -9.93 11.77 -7.79
C LEU A 167 -9.67 12.44 -9.15
N ASP A 168 -10.19 13.65 -9.36
CA ASP A 168 -9.91 14.44 -10.57
C ASP A 168 -8.44 14.85 -10.69
N SER A 169 -7.73 14.89 -9.55
CA SER A 169 -6.30 15.17 -9.49
C SER A 169 -5.43 13.95 -9.76
N CYS A 170 -6.04 12.77 -9.82
CA CYS A 170 -5.35 11.51 -10.02
C CYS A 170 -4.87 11.35 -11.47
N PRO A 171 -3.66 10.79 -11.68
CA PRO A 171 -3.21 10.48 -13.02
C PRO A 171 -4.15 9.45 -13.65
N LYS A 172 -4.54 9.70 -14.90
CA LYS A 172 -5.28 8.71 -15.69
C LYS A 172 -4.27 7.67 -16.18
N LEU A 173 -4.44 6.44 -15.73
CA LEU A 173 -3.64 5.28 -16.16
C LEU A 173 -4.10 4.80 -17.53
#